data_6d9245e849396fbc9db1daafb801ffc0
#
_entry.id   6d9245e849396fbc9db1daafb801ffc0
#
_cell.length_a   1.000
_cell.length_b   1.000
_cell.length_c   1.000
_cell.angle_alpha   90.00
_cell.angle_beta   90.00
_cell.angle_gamma   90.00
#
_symmetry.space_group_name_H-M   'P 1'
#
loop_
_entity.id
_entity.type
_entity.pdbx_description
1 polymer ?
#
loop_
_entity_poly.entity_id
_entity_poly.type
_entity_poly.pdbx_seq_one_letter_code
_entity_poly.pdbx_strand_id
1 'polypeptide(L)'
;IKEKFNQISPSEFFYSNRDLAGFSNPTRSLYTAVREFVENALDACDQRGILPDVHLTIKAVEPDKTDPKPYILTVKDNGPGIDAEHIPLAFGTVLYGSKFGLKQARGMFGLGATMAILYGQITTNKPVTVKSSVDGVTQDTFELLLDIQKNKPVIVKHTTKDISKKGLSVSICLEGDYSKAGNKIRDY
;
A
#
# COMPACT_ATOMS: atom_id res chain seq x y z
N ILE A 1 -5.20 -35.81 18.62
CA ILE A 1 -5.92 -34.70 17.92
C ILE A 1 -5.13 -34.44 16.65
N LYS A 2 -5.69 -34.76 15.48
CA LYS A 2 -5.05 -34.37 14.17
C LYS A 2 -5.33 -32.91 13.94
N GLU A 3 -4.29 -32.06 13.93
CA GLU A 3 -4.40 -30.69 13.49
C GLU A 3 -4.83 -30.66 12.02
N LYS A 4 -5.94 -29.98 11.73
CA LYS A 4 -6.38 -29.72 10.35
C LYS A 4 -5.69 -28.43 9.89
N PHE A 5 -4.74 -28.57 8.97
CA PHE A 5 -4.18 -27.43 8.26
C PHE A 5 -5.21 -26.93 7.24
N ASN A 6 -5.78 -25.74 7.48
CA ASN A 6 -6.68 -25.07 6.55
C ASN A 6 -5.94 -23.92 5.90
N GLN A 7 -5.93 -23.88 4.57
CA GLN A 7 -5.51 -22.71 3.84
C GLN A 7 -6.69 -21.74 3.79
N ILE A 8 -6.53 -20.54 4.36
CA ILE A 8 -7.52 -19.48 4.29
C ILE A 8 -7.22 -18.57 3.10
N SER A 9 -8.27 -18.04 2.46
CA SER A 9 -8.11 -17.07 1.38
C SER A 9 -7.66 -15.71 1.92
N PRO A 10 -7.01 -14.84 1.08
CA PRO A 10 -6.69 -13.47 1.48
C PRO A 10 -7.91 -12.67 1.97
N SER A 11 -9.08 -12.91 1.39
CA SER A 11 -10.32 -12.27 1.85
C SER A 11 -10.74 -12.74 3.24
N GLU A 12 -10.73 -14.04 3.52
CA GLU A 12 -11.01 -14.56 4.86
C GLU A 12 -10.01 -14.05 5.88
N PHE A 13 -8.72 -14.02 5.51
CA PHE A 13 -7.67 -13.45 6.36
C PHE A 13 -7.95 -11.96 6.65
N PHE A 14 -8.30 -11.17 5.62
CA PHE A 14 -8.63 -9.76 5.79
C PHE A 14 -9.84 -9.57 6.70
N TYR A 15 -10.97 -10.23 6.41
CA TYR A 15 -12.19 -10.08 7.22
C TYR A 15 -12.02 -10.53 8.65
N SER A 16 -11.23 -11.57 8.90
CA SER A 16 -10.94 -12.06 10.24
C SER A 16 -9.98 -11.17 11.03
N ASN A 17 -9.14 -10.38 10.35
CA ASN A 17 -8.08 -9.60 10.99
C ASN A 17 -8.16 -8.09 10.75
N ARG A 18 -9.16 -7.59 10.02
CA ARG A 18 -9.26 -6.18 9.62
C ARG A 18 -9.24 -5.22 10.81
N ASP A 19 -9.87 -5.59 11.92
CA ASP A 19 -9.96 -4.75 13.12
C ASP A 19 -8.60 -4.66 13.83
N LEU A 20 -7.88 -5.78 13.92
CA LEU A 20 -6.52 -5.85 14.46
C LEU A 20 -5.54 -5.09 13.55
N ALA A 21 -5.69 -5.22 12.24
CA ALA A 21 -4.86 -4.53 11.26
C ALA A 21 -5.17 -3.03 11.12
N GLY A 22 -6.22 -2.53 11.78
CA GLY A 22 -6.54 -1.10 11.79
C GLY A 22 -7.51 -0.66 10.68
N PHE A 23 -8.22 -1.60 10.04
CA PHE A 23 -9.17 -1.34 8.95
C PHE A 23 -10.64 -1.55 9.36
N SER A 24 -10.98 -1.24 10.62
CA SER A 24 -12.32 -1.45 11.19
C SER A 24 -13.38 -0.47 10.67
N ASN A 25 -12.98 0.75 10.31
CA ASN A 25 -13.89 1.80 9.82
C ASN A 25 -13.13 2.80 8.93
N PRO A 26 -13.81 3.62 8.12
CA PRO A 26 -13.17 4.55 7.17
C PRO A 26 -12.17 5.52 7.80
N THR A 27 -12.46 6.06 8.99
CA THR A 27 -11.56 6.98 9.72
C THR A 27 -10.23 6.31 10.05
N ARG A 28 -10.31 5.13 10.69
CA ARG A 28 -9.13 4.38 11.12
C ARG A 28 -8.36 3.82 9.92
N SER A 29 -9.08 3.36 8.89
CA SER A 29 -8.48 2.80 7.67
C SER A 29 -7.65 3.82 6.91
N LEU A 30 -8.16 5.05 6.75
CA LEU A 30 -7.41 6.12 6.10
C LEU A 30 -6.12 6.44 6.86
N TYR A 31 -6.19 6.63 8.18
CA TYR A 31 -5.02 6.88 9.02
C TYR A 31 -4.02 5.72 8.97
N THR A 32 -4.49 4.46 9.09
CA THR A 32 -3.63 3.29 9.06
C THR A 32 -2.94 3.14 7.71
N ALA A 33 -3.65 3.35 6.59
CA ALA A 33 -3.06 3.30 5.26
C ALA A 33 -1.95 4.36 5.08
N VAL A 34 -2.17 5.59 5.56
CA VAL A 34 -1.14 6.64 5.56
C VAL A 34 0.09 6.19 6.34
N ARG A 35 -0.09 5.72 7.57
CA ARG A 35 0.99 5.26 8.43
C ARG A 35 1.81 4.17 7.76
N GLU A 36 1.17 3.12 7.26
CA GLU A 36 1.83 1.96 6.65
C GLU A 36 2.66 2.34 5.42
N PHE A 37 2.14 3.21 4.55
CA PHE A 37 2.89 3.64 3.37
C PHE A 37 4.02 4.61 3.71
N VAL A 38 3.82 5.53 4.65
CA VAL A 38 4.88 6.45 5.10
C VAL A 38 6.00 5.69 5.81
N GLU A 39 5.67 4.78 6.73
CA GLU A 39 6.66 3.95 7.41
C GLU A 39 7.47 3.09 6.43
N ASN A 40 6.82 2.52 5.41
CA ASN A 40 7.52 1.77 4.37
C ASN A 40 8.46 2.63 3.53
N ALA A 41 8.06 3.87 3.21
CA ALA A 41 8.91 4.82 2.49
C ALA A 41 10.13 5.22 3.31
N LEU A 42 9.95 5.51 4.60
CA LEU A 42 11.05 5.82 5.53
C LEU A 42 12.00 4.63 5.69
N ASP A 43 11.48 3.42 5.91
CA ASP A 43 12.28 2.21 6.05
C ASP A 43 13.11 1.91 4.79
N ALA A 44 12.54 2.13 3.60
CA ALA A 44 13.25 1.93 2.33
C ALA A 44 14.44 2.88 2.18
N CYS A 45 14.30 4.13 2.61
CA CYS A 45 15.37 5.11 2.63
C CYS A 45 16.44 4.78 3.70
N ASP A 46 16.00 4.50 4.94
CA ASP A 46 16.89 4.18 6.07
C ASP A 46 17.80 2.98 5.79
N GLN A 47 17.24 1.89 5.21
CA GLN A 47 18.01 0.69 4.88
C GLN A 47 19.12 0.93 3.84
N ARG A 48 19.07 2.02 3.11
CA ARG A 48 20.04 2.42 2.08
C ARG A 48 20.86 3.64 2.47
N GLY A 49 20.66 4.20 3.67
CA GLY A 49 21.33 5.42 4.12
C GLY A 49 20.95 6.65 3.30
N ILE A 50 19.75 6.67 2.73
CA ILE A 50 19.23 7.80 1.94
C ILE A 50 18.48 8.73 2.89
N LEU A 51 18.78 10.04 2.86
CA LEU A 51 17.97 11.03 3.56
C LEU A 51 16.56 11.07 2.97
N PRO A 52 15.51 10.73 3.76
CA PRO A 52 14.16 10.60 3.24
C PRO A 52 13.59 11.91 2.71
N ASP A 53 13.03 11.89 1.51
CA ASP A 53 12.16 12.91 0.93
C ASP A 53 10.84 12.23 0.57
N VAL A 54 9.84 12.36 1.46
CA VAL A 54 8.55 11.64 1.36
C VAL A 54 7.42 12.63 1.16
N HIS A 55 6.68 12.44 0.08
CA HIS A 55 5.51 13.24 -0.26
C HIS A 55 4.22 12.44 -0.06
N LEU A 56 3.36 12.93 0.81
CA LEU A 56 2.02 12.41 1.05
C LEU A 56 0.98 13.31 0.37
N THR A 57 0.06 12.70 -0.39
CA THR A 57 -1.09 13.38 -0.97
C THR A 57 -2.36 12.60 -0.68
N ILE A 58 -3.40 13.28 -0.21
CA ILE A 58 -4.75 12.73 -0.01
C ILE A 58 -5.72 13.61 -0.78
N LYS A 59 -6.39 13.04 -1.79
CA LYS A 59 -7.32 13.77 -2.67
C LYS A 59 -8.68 13.09 -2.69
N ALA A 60 -9.74 13.82 -2.36
CA ALA A 60 -11.10 13.33 -2.52
C ALA A 60 -11.42 13.07 -4.00
N VAL A 61 -12.01 11.92 -4.30
CA VAL A 61 -12.48 11.58 -5.66
C VAL A 61 -13.75 12.36 -5.97
N GLU A 62 -14.62 12.49 -4.98
CA GLU A 62 -15.89 13.20 -5.05
C GLU A 62 -15.90 14.31 -3.99
N PRO A 63 -15.32 15.50 -4.29
CA PRO A 63 -15.15 16.56 -3.29
C PRO A 63 -16.44 17.02 -2.62
N ASP A 64 -17.54 17.05 -3.38
CA ASP A 64 -18.85 17.55 -2.93
C ASP A 64 -19.62 16.56 -2.04
N LYS A 65 -19.17 15.29 -1.97
CA LYS A 65 -19.75 14.33 -1.05
C LYS A 65 -19.24 14.51 0.37
N THR A 66 -20.12 14.25 1.34
CA THR A 66 -19.73 14.17 2.76
C THR A 66 -18.95 12.90 3.06
N ASP A 67 -18.13 12.91 4.11
CA ASP A 67 -17.43 11.73 4.59
C ASP A 67 -18.40 10.72 5.27
N PRO A 68 -18.14 9.41 5.15
CA PRO A 68 -17.04 8.78 4.42
C PRO A 68 -17.24 8.78 2.91
N LYS A 69 -16.12 8.92 2.16
CA LYS A 69 -16.12 8.93 0.70
C LYS A 69 -14.79 8.38 0.13
N PRO A 70 -14.70 8.09 -1.18
CA PRO A 70 -13.46 7.65 -1.78
C PRO A 70 -12.39 8.74 -1.81
N TYR A 71 -11.18 8.38 -1.38
CA TYR A 71 -9.96 9.20 -1.46
C TYR A 71 -8.87 8.47 -2.24
N ILE A 72 -8.11 9.22 -3.02
CA ILE A 72 -6.84 8.77 -3.57
C ILE A 72 -5.75 9.17 -2.58
N LEU A 73 -5.12 8.15 -1.98
CA LEU A 73 -3.94 8.28 -1.15
C LEU A 73 -2.72 7.96 -2.01
N THR A 74 -1.76 8.88 -2.08
CA THR A 74 -0.49 8.69 -2.77
C THR A 74 0.65 8.99 -1.82
N VAL A 75 1.59 8.05 -1.69
CA VAL A 75 2.88 8.26 -1.02
C VAL A 75 3.97 8.06 -2.03
N LYS A 76 4.89 9.02 -2.11
CA LYS A 76 6.06 9.01 -2.99
C LYS A 76 7.30 9.25 -2.15
N ASP A 77 8.36 8.48 -2.41
CA ASP A 77 9.67 8.61 -1.78
C ASP A 77 10.79 8.77 -2.82
N ASN A 78 11.98 9.11 -2.32
CA ASN A 78 13.23 9.15 -3.06
C ASN A 78 14.12 7.94 -2.78
N GLY A 79 13.55 6.85 -2.28
CA GLY A 79 14.25 5.62 -1.93
C GLY A 79 14.80 4.85 -3.14
N PRO A 80 15.26 3.62 -2.93
CA PRO A 80 15.94 2.83 -3.96
C PRO A 80 15.01 2.39 -5.11
N GLY A 81 13.68 2.50 -4.95
CA GLY A 81 12.73 1.86 -5.85
C GLY A 81 12.64 0.34 -5.65
N ILE A 82 11.84 -0.29 -6.50
CA ILE A 82 11.66 -1.76 -6.57
C ILE A 82 11.78 -2.16 -8.03
N ASP A 83 12.53 -3.22 -8.32
CA ASP A 83 12.66 -3.76 -9.68
C ASP A 83 11.32 -4.19 -10.25
N ALA A 84 11.10 -3.93 -11.54
CA ALA A 84 9.83 -4.16 -12.23
C ALA A 84 9.29 -5.60 -12.05
N GLU A 85 10.17 -6.59 -12.05
CA GLU A 85 9.83 -8.02 -11.89
C GLU A 85 9.23 -8.33 -10.51
N HIS A 86 9.58 -7.56 -9.47
CA HIS A 86 9.12 -7.78 -8.09
C HIS A 86 7.86 -6.99 -7.74
N ILE A 87 7.52 -5.91 -8.48
CA ILE A 87 6.37 -5.05 -8.19
C ILE A 87 5.05 -5.81 -8.12
N PRO A 88 4.71 -6.69 -9.09
CA PRO A 88 3.44 -7.41 -9.05
C PRO A 88 3.28 -8.27 -7.79
N LEU A 89 4.32 -8.98 -7.38
CA LEU A 89 4.28 -9.82 -6.18
C LEU A 89 4.26 -8.99 -4.90
N ALA A 90 5.04 -7.90 -4.84
CA ALA A 90 5.13 -7.05 -3.64
C ALA A 90 3.82 -6.32 -3.31
N PHE A 91 3.01 -5.97 -4.32
CA PHE A 91 1.78 -5.18 -4.15
C PHE A 91 0.50 -5.94 -4.49
N GLY A 92 0.59 -7.06 -5.17
CA GLY A 92 -0.56 -7.87 -5.61
C GLY A 92 -0.67 -9.23 -4.92
N THR A 93 0.06 -9.46 -3.83
CA THR A 93 0.04 -10.71 -3.07
C THR A 93 0.07 -10.42 -1.57
N VAL A 94 -0.82 -11.03 -0.79
CA VAL A 94 -0.79 -10.93 0.67
C VAL A 94 0.31 -11.84 1.21
N LEU A 95 1.02 -11.40 2.26
CA LEU A 95 2.13 -12.14 2.90
C LEU A 95 3.34 -12.37 1.97
N TYR A 96 3.59 -11.47 1.03
CA TYR A 96 4.80 -11.47 0.23
C TYR A 96 5.70 -10.28 0.60
N GLY A 97 6.97 -10.54 0.90
CA GLY A 97 7.95 -9.48 1.17
C GLY A 97 9.21 -9.98 1.85
N SER A 98 10.27 -9.20 1.77
CA SER A 98 11.59 -9.49 2.36
C SER A 98 11.68 -9.20 3.87
N LYS A 99 10.67 -8.55 4.45
CA LYS A 99 10.71 -8.07 5.86
C LYS A 99 10.45 -9.15 6.92
N PHE A 100 10.03 -10.36 6.54
CA PHE A 100 9.74 -11.44 7.50
C PHE A 100 10.94 -11.90 8.36
N GLY A 101 12.16 -11.52 7.99
CA GLY A 101 13.39 -11.82 8.72
C GLY A 101 14.03 -10.63 9.43
N LEU A 102 13.51 -9.41 9.30
CA LEU A 102 14.13 -8.21 9.83
C LEU A 102 13.66 -7.91 11.26
N LYS A 103 14.58 -7.87 12.23
CA LYS A 103 14.30 -7.57 13.64
C LYS A 103 13.98 -6.10 13.94
N GLN A 104 14.15 -5.19 12.98
CA GLN A 104 13.98 -3.73 13.12
C GLN A 104 13.30 -3.14 11.87
N ALA A 105 12.04 -3.46 11.64
CA ALA A 105 11.18 -2.76 10.68
C ALA A 105 10.07 -2.03 11.44
N ARG A 106 9.72 -0.81 11.03
CA ARG A 106 8.67 0.00 11.68
C ARG A 106 7.28 -0.63 11.53
N GLY A 107 7.07 -1.44 10.49
CA GLY A 107 5.79 -2.11 10.23
C GLY A 107 5.69 -3.51 10.82
N MET A 108 4.56 -3.84 11.46
CA MET A 108 4.30 -5.16 12.01
C MET A 108 4.05 -6.16 10.86
N PHE A 109 4.93 -7.14 10.68
CA PHE A 109 4.80 -8.28 9.76
C PHE A 109 4.76 -8.01 8.25
N GLY A 110 5.03 -6.79 7.75
CA GLY A 110 5.00 -6.51 6.31
C GLY A 110 3.61 -6.64 5.66
N LEU A 111 2.56 -6.66 6.48
CA LEU A 111 1.17 -6.86 6.06
C LEU A 111 0.42 -5.56 5.83
N GLY A 112 0.83 -4.47 6.47
CA GLY A 112 0.03 -3.25 6.55
C GLY A 112 -0.26 -2.62 5.18
N ALA A 113 0.76 -2.50 4.32
CA ALA A 113 0.58 -1.95 2.98
C ALA A 113 -0.35 -2.82 2.12
N THR A 114 -0.19 -4.15 2.18
CA THR A 114 -1.04 -5.09 1.42
C THR A 114 -2.47 -5.09 1.95
N MET A 115 -2.67 -4.95 3.27
CA MET A 115 -3.99 -4.79 3.88
C MET A 115 -4.65 -3.47 3.47
N ALA A 116 -3.89 -2.37 3.35
CA ALA A 116 -4.39 -1.10 2.84
C ALA A 116 -4.82 -1.20 1.37
N ILE A 117 -4.03 -1.87 0.53
CA ILE A 117 -4.36 -2.14 -0.87
C ILE A 117 -5.64 -2.97 -0.99
N LEU A 118 -5.73 -4.03 -0.21
CA LEU A 118 -6.89 -4.92 -0.19
C LEU A 118 -8.15 -4.17 0.29
N TYR A 119 -8.04 -3.36 1.35
CA TYR A 119 -9.14 -2.50 1.81
C TYR A 119 -9.58 -1.52 0.71
N GLY A 120 -8.63 -0.87 0.04
CA GLY A 120 -8.91 0.01 -1.09
C GLY A 120 -9.64 -0.71 -2.22
N GLN A 121 -9.17 -1.88 -2.61
CA GLN A 121 -9.80 -2.69 -3.66
C GLN A 121 -11.22 -3.13 -3.27
N ILE A 122 -11.44 -3.58 -2.03
CA ILE A 122 -12.75 -4.01 -1.54
C ILE A 122 -13.75 -2.85 -1.49
N THR A 123 -13.31 -1.67 -1.05
CA THR A 123 -14.22 -0.52 -0.86
C THR A 123 -14.47 0.28 -2.14
N THR A 124 -13.55 0.26 -3.11
CA THR A 124 -13.66 1.13 -4.30
C THR A 124 -13.60 0.38 -5.62
N ASN A 125 -13.24 -0.90 -5.61
CA ASN A 125 -12.99 -1.72 -6.81
C ASN A 125 -11.97 -1.09 -7.78
N LYS A 126 -10.97 -0.35 -7.23
CA LYS A 126 -9.93 0.30 -8.03
C LYS A 126 -8.59 -0.42 -7.85
N PRO A 127 -7.76 -0.47 -8.92
CA PRO A 127 -6.41 -1.01 -8.82
C PRO A 127 -5.50 -0.10 -7.98
N VAL A 128 -4.47 -0.70 -7.38
CA VAL A 128 -3.32 0.04 -6.88
C VAL A 128 -2.45 0.46 -8.07
N THR A 129 -1.96 1.70 -8.06
CA THR A 129 -0.98 2.19 -9.02
C THR A 129 0.38 2.28 -8.33
N VAL A 130 1.37 1.60 -8.88
CA VAL A 130 2.76 1.61 -8.40
C VAL A 130 3.66 2.16 -9.50
N LYS A 131 4.47 3.18 -9.17
CA LYS A 131 5.49 3.74 -10.05
C LYS A 131 6.84 3.56 -9.38
N SER A 132 7.80 2.97 -10.07
CA SER A 132 9.12 2.69 -9.52
C SER A 132 10.22 3.02 -10.52
N SER A 133 11.32 3.54 -10.02
CA SER A 133 12.56 3.71 -10.76
C SER A 133 13.74 3.36 -9.86
N VAL A 134 14.52 2.36 -10.25
CA VAL A 134 15.71 1.90 -9.51
C VAL A 134 17.01 2.51 -10.04
N ASP A 135 17.02 2.91 -11.31
CA ASP A 135 18.18 3.47 -12.00
C ASP A 135 18.17 5.02 -12.08
N GLY A 136 17.00 5.63 -11.94
CA GLY A 136 16.78 7.06 -12.14
C GLY A 136 16.69 7.47 -13.61
N VAL A 137 16.60 6.51 -14.53
CA VAL A 137 16.50 6.71 -15.99
C VAL A 137 15.15 6.23 -16.49
N THR A 138 14.73 5.05 -16.02
CA THR A 138 13.50 4.39 -16.44
C THR A 138 12.52 4.28 -15.28
N GLN A 139 11.25 4.60 -15.51
CA GLN A 139 10.17 4.39 -14.54
C GLN A 139 9.16 3.40 -15.08
N ASP A 140 8.99 2.30 -14.36
CA ASP A 140 7.89 1.38 -14.57
C ASP A 140 6.64 1.83 -13.80
N THR A 141 5.49 1.73 -14.46
CA THR A 141 4.18 2.02 -13.87
C THR A 141 3.28 0.81 -14.03
N PHE A 142 2.84 0.25 -12.92
CA PHE A 142 1.89 -0.85 -12.86
C PHE A 142 0.56 -0.41 -12.27
N GLU A 143 -0.54 -0.88 -12.85
CA GLU A 143 -1.86 -0.92 -12.24
C GLU A 143 -2.19 -2.37 -11.92
N LEU A 144 -2.40 -2.67 -10.64
CA LEU A 144 -2.52 -4.04 -10.15
C LEU A 144 -3.82 -4.23 -9.36
N LEU A 145 -4.45 -5.38 -9.55
CA LEU A 145 -5.47 -5.91 -8.66
C LEU A 145 -4.94 -7.17 -7.99
N LEU A 146 -5.43 -7.46 -6.81
CA LEU A 146 -5.16 -8.70 -6.11
C LEU A 146 -6.29 -9.69 -6.40
N ASP A 147 -5.98 -10.86 -6.98
CA ASP A 147 -6.93 -11.98 -7.01
C ASP A 147 -7.10 -12.52 -5.59
N ILE A 148 -8.22 -12.13 -4.98
CA ILE A 148 -8.50 -12.37 -3.56
C ILE A 148 -8.66 -13.87 -3.26
N GLN A 149 -9.03 -14.68 -4.25
CA GLN A 149 -9.21 -16.13 -4.09
C GLN A 149 -7.89 -16.88 -4.22
N LYS A 150 -7.08 -16.50 -5.21
CA LYS A 150 -5.84 -17.22 -5.55
C LYS A 150 -4.59 -16.63 -4.90
N ASN A 151 -4.71 -15.47 -4.24
CA ASN A 151 -3.58 -14.71 -3.70
C ASN A 151 -2.49 -14.45 -4.76
N LYS A 152 -2.90 -13.92 -5.91
CA LYS A 152 -2.01 -13.64 -7.03
C LYS A 152 -2.23 -12.24 -7.56
N PRO A 153 -1.17 -11.57 -8.08
CA PRO A 153 -1.31 -10.30 -8.74
C PRO A 153 -2.03 -10.46 -10.09
N VAL A 154 -2.91 -9.51 -10.39
CA VAL A 154 -3.50 -9.32 -11.72
C VAL A 154 -2.97 -8.00 -12.25
N ILE A 155 -2.14 -8.05 -13.28
CA ILE A 155 -1.60 -6.86 -13.94
C ILE A 155 -2.70 -6.33 -14.88
N VAL A 156 -3.28 -5.17 -14.52
CA VAL A 156 -4.28 -4.48 -15.34
C VAL A 156 -3.59 -3.68 -16.45
N LYS A 157 -2.45 -3.05 -16.09
CA LYS A 157 -1.66 -2.24 -17.01
C LYS A 157 -0.20 -2.18 -16.57
N HIS A 158 0.71 -2.19 -17.55
CA HIS A 158 2.12 -1.90 -17.35
C HIS A 158 2.60 -0.94 -18.44
N THR A 159 3.30 0.10 -18.05
CA THR A 159 3.92 1.07 -18.96
C THR A 159 5.27 1.51 -18.42
N THR A 160 6.16 1.84 -19.32
CA THR A 160 7.51 2.32 -19.02
C THR A 160 7.71 3.68 -19.66
N LYS A 161 8.42 4.58 -18.97
CA LYS A 161 8.79 5.91 -19.49
C LYS A 161 10.14 6.34 -18.94
N ASP A 162 10.76 7.30 -19.62
CA ASP A 162 11.96 7.97 -19.13
C ASP A 162 11.65 8.88 -17.94
N ILE A 163 12.57 8.94 -16.99
CA ILE A 163 12.52 9.77 -15.80
C ILE A 163 13.95 10.21 -15.43
N SER A 164 14.10 11.14 -14.50
CA SER A 164 15.42 11.64 -14.04
C SER A 164 15.68 11.43 -12.54
N LYS A 165 14.83 10.65 -11.84
CA LYS A 165 14.94 10.44 -10.39
C LYS A 165 14.58 9.02 -10.02
N LYS A 166 15.29 8.47 -9.03
CA LYS A 166 14.93 7.21 -8.36
C LYS A 166 13.76 7.41 -7.40
N GLY A 167 13.14 6.32 -7.01
CA GLY A 167 12.14 6.29 -5.96
C GLY A 167 10.95 5.42 -6.27
N LEU A 168 10.04 5.37 -5.32
CA LEU A 168 8.79 4.64 -5.41
C LEU A 168 7.61 5.61 -5.20
N SER A 169 6.51 5.35 -5.89
CA SER A 169 5.24 6.02 -5.63
C SER A 169 4.13 5.00 -5.64
N VAL A 170 3.37 4.91 -4.55
CA VAL A 170 2.22 4.03 -4.41
C VAL A 170 0.97 4.87 -4.27
N SER A 171 -0.04 4.58 -5.09
CA SER A 171 -1.35 5.23 -5.06
C SER A 171 -2.45 4.19 -4.91
N ILE A 172 -3.32 4.36 -3.92
CA ILE A 172 -4.55 3.58 -3.77
C ILE A 172 -5.76 4.48 -3.71
N CYS A 173 -6.90 3.96 -4.17
CA CYS A 173 -8.20 4.54 -3.88
C CYS A 173 -8.83 3.73 -2.75
N LEU A 174 -9.31 4.40 -1.70
CA LEU A 174 -9.95 3.75 -0.56
C LEU A 174 -11.07 4.62 0.01
N GLU A 175 -12.06 3.98 0.63
CA GLU A 175 -13.05 4.71 1.42
C GLU A 175 -12.40 5.26 2.69
N GLY A 176 -12.57 6.54 2.95
CA GLY A 176 -11.99 7.23 4.08
C GLY A 176 -12.90 8.30 4.67
N ASP A 177 -12.62 8.71 5.91
CA ASP A 177 -13.25 9.85 6.57
C ASP A 177 -12.13 10.81 6.99
N TYR A 178 -11.80 11.75 6.10
CA TYR A 178 -10.75 12.72 6.35
C TYR A 178 -11.20 13.78 7.35
N SER A 179 -12.49 14.06 7.46
CA SER A 179 -13.03 15.03 8.43
C SER A 179 -12.67 14.65 9.86
N LYS A 180 -12.60 13.34 10.17
CA LYS A 180 -12.22 12.80 11.48
C LYS A 180 -10.75 12.37 11.57
N ALA A 181 -10.17 11.85 10.47
CA ALA A 181 -8.80 11.37 10.47
C ALA A 181 -7.76 12.47 10.28
N GLY A 182 -8.13 13.61 9.65
CA GLY A 182 -7.20 14.61 9.14
C GLY A 182 -6.27 15.21 10.19
N ASN A 183 -6.77 15.50 11.41
CA ASN A 183 -5.92 16.01 12.49
C ASN A 183 -4.85 14.99 12.87
N LYS A 184 -5.26 13.76 13.13
CA LYS A 184 -4.34 12.67 13.49
C LYS A 184 -3.30 12.37 12.41
N ILE A 185 -3.67 12.53 11.14
CA ILE A 185 -2.74 12.35 10.01
C ILE A 185 -1.70 13.49 9.98
N ARG A 186 -2.10 14.73 10.26
CA ARG A 186 -1.19 15.88 10.28
C ARG A 186 -0.24 15.87 11.48
N ASP A 187 -0.67 15.30 12.59
CA ASP A 187 0.12 15.22 13.83
C ASP A 187 1.11 14.04 13.82
N TYR A 188 0.98 13.12 12.84
CA TYR A 188 1.86 11.97 12.64
C TYR A 188 3.10 12.37 11.85
#